data_2d5ebdbc913d225f0a563450e2306734
#
_entry.id   2d5ebdbc913d225f0a563450e2306734
#
_cell.length_a   1.000
_cell.length_b   1.000
_cell.length_c   1.000
_cell.angle_alpha   90.00
_cell.angle_beta   90.00
_cell.angle_gamma   90.00
#
_symmetry.space_group_name_H-M   'P 1'
#
loop_
_entity.id
_entity.type
_entity.pdbx_description
1 polymer ?
#
loop_
_entity_poly.entity_id
_entity_poly.type
_entity_poly.pdbx_seq_one_letter_code
_entity_poly.pdbx_strand_id
1 'polypeptide(L)'
;MIEEVPMEWLVGINNFFKTNEVFSPAMVAIENDVNMGTMTTLQASLSSIGLLGYNLTDGNYFYRRLPFKPQRLISLNPRLQNAKKLTENNEVQIVEQRGDYVKANVKGTGGVTHTVILDGEKAQCTCNWYTNHQTNRGLCKHILATKMISQNN
;
A
#
# COMPACT_ATOMS: atom_id res chain seq x y z
N MET A 1 -7.96 2.82 -11.96
CA MET A 1 -7.61 2.98 -10.52
C MET A 1 -7.35 1.57 -9.99
N ILE A 2 -6.14 1.23 -9.60
CA ILE A 2 -5.84 -0.05 -8.96
C ILE A 2 -6.17 0.19 -7.49
N GLU A 3 -7.28 -0.35 -7.00
CA GLU A 3 -7.56 -0.39 -5.57
C GLU A 3 -6.38 -1.06 -4.87
N GLU A 4 -5.82 -0.40 -3.86
CA GLU A 4 -4.75 -0.99 -3.06
C GLU A 4 -5.29 -2.25 -2.37
N VAL A 5 -4.71 -3.39 -2.70
CA VAL A 5 -5.06 -4.65 -2.04
C VAL A 5 -4.67 -4.54 -0.56
N PRO A 6 -5.60 -4.76 0.38
CA PRO A 6 -5.29 -4.71 1.81
C PRO A 6 -4.13 -5.63 2.15
N MET A 7 -3.23 -5.18 3.00
CA MET A 7 -2.03 -5.95 3.41
C MET A 7 -2.38 -7.29 4.06
N GLU A 8 -3.49 -7.36 4.77
CA GLU A 8 -4.04 -8.57 5.39
C GLU A 8 -4.31 -9.67 4.35
N TRP A 9 -4.79 -9.27 3.18
CA TRP A 9 -5.04 -10.17 2.05
C TRP A 9 -3.74 -10.72 1.45
N LEU A 10 -2.70 -9.88 1.34
CA LEU A 10 -1.38 -10.33 0.88
C LEU A 10 -0.77 -11.35 1.85
N VAL A 11 -1.01 -11.21 3.14
CA VAL A 11 -0.55 -12.17 4.17
C VAL A 11 -1.34 -13.47 4.09
N GLY A 12 -2.66 -13.41 3.98
CA GLY A 12 -3.54 -14.57 3.83
C GLY A 12 -3.21 -15.36 2.57
N ILE A 13 -3.08 -14.67 1.44
CA ILE A 13 -2.70 -15.25 0.15
C ILE A 13 -1.30 -15.85 0.19
N ASN A 14 -0.32 -15.21 0.82
CA ASN A 14 1.01 -15.77 0.96
C ASN A 14 1.02 -17.08 1.77
N ASN A 15 0.14 -17.23 2.74
CA ASN A 15 -0.04 -18.47 3.47
C ASN A 15 -0.73 -19.54 2.63
N PHE A 16 -1.75 -19.18 1.86
CA PHE A 16 -2.41 -20.08 0.91
C PHE A 16 -1.41 -20.63 -0.12
N PHE A 17 -0.55 -19.79 -0.67
CA PHE A 17 0.44 -20.20 -1.66
C PHE A 17 1.66 -20.94 -1.11
N LYS A 18 1.84 -21.01 0.19
CA LYS A 18 2.85 -21.90 0.77
C LYS A 18 2.49 -23.37 0.57
N THR A 19 1.20 -23.66 0.44
CA THR A 19 0.65 -25.01 0.34
C THR A 19 0.16 -25.36 -1.05
N ASN A 20 -0.18 -24.40 -1.90
CA ASN A 20 -0.75 -24.61 -3.23
C ASN A 20 0.12 -23.94 -4.30
N GLU A 21 0.68 -24.72 -5.22
CA GLU A 21 1.52 -24.21 -6.32
C GLU A 21 0.68 -23.66 -7.49
N VAL A 22 -0.56 -24.12 -7.62
CA VAL A 22 -1.48 -23.75 -8.70
C VAL A 22 -2.59 -22.85 -8.14
N PHE A 23 -2.85 -21.75 -8.81
CA PHE A 23 -3.83 -20.76 -8.42
C PHE A 23 -5.07 -20.85 -9.32
N SER A 24 -6.19 -21.21 -8.73
CA SER A 24 -7.52 -21.04 -9.34
C SER A 24 -8.21 -19.86 -8.68
N PRO A 25 -8.48 -18.74 -9.40
CA PRO A 25 -9.18 -17.60 -8.82
C PRO A 25 -10.53 -17.98 -8.22
N ALA A 26 -11.26 -18.90 -8.85
CA ALA A 26 -12.55 -19.37 -8.37
C ALA A 26 -12.44 -20.15 -7.04
N MET A 27 -11.45 -21.04 -6.92
CA MET A 27 -11.23 -21.77 -5.67
C MET A 27 -10.87 -20.85 -4.51
N VAL A 28 -9.95 -19.90 -4.76
CA VAL A 28 -9.55 -18.93 -3.73
C VAL A 28 -10.71 -18.04 -3.32
N ALA A 29 -11.55 -17.62 -4.26
CA ALA A 29 -12.76 -16.84 -3.97
C ALA A 29 -13.74 -17.62 -3.08
N ILE A 30 -13.97 -18.90 -3.36
CA ILE A 30 -14.86 -19.76 -2.58
C ILE A 30 -14.29 -20.03 -1.17
N GLU A 31 -13.01 -20.39 -1.07
CA GLU A 31 -12.37 -20.73 0.21
C GLU A 31 -12.26 -19.54 1.17
N ASN A 32 -12.20 -18.32 0.65
CA ASN A 32 -12.05 -17.09 1.45
C ASN A 32 -13.32 -16.23 1.48
N ASP A 33 -14.45 -16.74 0.98
CA ASP A 33 -15.74 -16.04 0.92
C ASP A 33 -15.64 -14.64 0.26
N VAL A 34 -14.96 -14.58 -0.87
CA VAL A 34 -14.68 -13.36 -1.61
C VAL A 34 -15.41 -13.34 -2.94
N ASN A 35 -16.02 -12.21 -3.28
CA ASN A 35 -16.68 -12.08 -4.58
C ASN A 35 -15.67 -12.09 -5.74
N MET A 36 -16.11 -12.53 -6.92
CA MET A 36 -15.25 -12.65 -8.12
C MET A 36 -14.69 -11.31 -8.62
N GLY A 37 -15.37 -10.19 -8.38
CA GLY A 37 -14.88 -8.85 -8.74
C GLY A 37 -13.63 -8.48 -7.94
N THR A 38 -13.70 -8.67 -6.63
CA THR A 38 -12.53 -8.48 -5.73
C THR A 38 -11.41 -9.44 -6.09
N MET A 39 -11.74 -10.69 -6.45
CA MET A 39 -10.74 -11.68 -6.86
C MET A 39 -10.03 -11.29 -8.16
N THR A 40 -10.75 -10.74 -9.12
CA THR A 40 -10.17 -10.23 -10.39
C THR A 40 -9.22 -9.06 -10.13
N THR A 41 -9.60 -8.13 -9.26
CA THR A 41 -8.76 -7.00 -8.85
C THR A 41 -7.49 -7.48 -8.18
N LEU A 42 -7.59 -8.43 -7.26
CA LEU A 42 -6.46 -9.05 -6.58
C LEU A 42 -5.53 -9.75 -7.56
N GLN A 43 -6.07 -10.54 -8.48
CA GLN A 43 -5.33 -11.23 -9.54
C GLN A 43 -4.54 -10.24 -10.41
N ALA A 44 -5.18 -9.14 -10.84
CA ALA A 44 -4.54 -8.09 -11.61
C ALA A 44 -3.40 -7.43 -10.82
N SER A 45 -3.62 -7.14 -9.54
CA SER A 45 -2.63 -6.55 -8.64
C SER A 45 -1.43 -7.47 -8.42
N LEU A 46 -1.67 -8.76 -8.13
CA LEU A 46 -0.60 -9.76 -7.96
C LEU A 46 0.20 -9.98 -9.25
N SER A 47 -0.46 -9.96 -10.41
CA SER A 47 0.20 -10.07 -11.70
C SER A 47 1.05 -8.84 -12.01
N SER A 48 0.56 -7.64 -11.71
CA SER A 48 1.27 -6.38 -11.96
C SER A 48 2.56 -6.25 -11.14
N ILE A 49 2.59 -6.81 -9.93
CA ILE A 49 3.80 -6.85 -9.08
C ILE A 49 4.66 -8.09 -9.32
N GLY A 50 4.30 -8.94 -10.29
CA GLY A 50 5.06 -10.10 -10.70
C GLY A 50 4.97 -11.31 -9.77
N LEU A 51 4.04 -11.32 -8.81
CA LEU A 51 3.83 -12.45 -7.91
C LEU A 51 3.00 -13.58 -8.54
N LEU A 52 2.18 -13.26 -9.53
CA LEU A 52 1.35 -14.21 -10.24
C LEU A 52 1.81 -14.33 -11.69
N GLY A 53 2.07 -15.54 -12.16
CA GLY A 53 2.33 -15.87 -13.55
C GLY A 53 1.20 -16.70 -14.13
N TYR A 54 1.06 -16.72 -15.45
CA TYR A 54 0.09 -17.54 -16.17
C TYR A 54 0.81 -18.56 -17.05
N ASN A 55 0.48 -19.84 -16.89
CA ASN A 55 0.98 -20.90 -17.73
C ASN A 55 0.04 -21.08 -18.93
N LEU A 56 0.52 -20.71 -20.11
CA LEU A 56 -0.25 -20.78 -21.36
C LEU A 56 -0.58 -22.21 -21.78
N THR A 57 0.26 -23.18 -21.40
CA THR A 57 0.09 -24.58 -21.76
C THR A 57 -1.03 -25.23 -20.96
N ASP A 58 -1.05 -24.99 -19.66
CA ASP A 58 -1.98 -25.63 -18.73
C ASP A 58 -3.22 -24.75 -18.45
N GLY A 59 -3.23 -23.50 -18.92
CA GLY A 59 -4.32 -22.56 -18.72
C GLY A 59 -4.51 -22.13 -17.26
N ASN A 60 -3.47 -22.26 -16.43
CA ASN A 60 -3.54 -22.04 -15.00
C ASN A 60 -2.62 -20.90 -14.56
N TYR A 61 -3.01 -20.20 -13.49
CA TYR A 61 -2.12 -19.29 -12.79
C TYR A 61 -1.22 -20.05 -11.83
N PHE A 62 -0.01 -19.54 -11.65
CA PHE A 62 0.94 -20.05 -10.65
C PHE A 62 1.55 -18.90 -9.85
N TYR A 63 1.79 -19.17 -8.57
CA TYR A 63 2.44 -18.21 -7.69
C TYR A 63 3.97 -18.27 -7.88
N ARG A 64 4.56 -17.10 -8.10
CA ARG A 64 6.02 -16.98 -8.22
C ARG A 64 6.63 -16.81 -6.85
N ARG A 65 7.40 -17.77 -6.40
CA ARG A 65 8.24 -17.62 -5.22
C ARG A 65 9.38 -16.65 -5.55
N LEU A 66 9.18 -15.38 -5.20
CA LEU A 66 10.26 -14.41 -5.38
C LEU A 66 11.39 -14.73 -4.39
N PRO A 67 12.66 -14.49 -4.77
CA PRO A 67 13.80 -14.74 -3.90
C PRO A 67 13.89 -13.80 -2.69
N PHE A 68 12.90 -12.96 -2.52
CA PHE A 68 12.80 -12.00 -1.41
C PHE A 68 11.40 -12.02 -0.81
N LYS A 69 11.33 -11.82 0.50
CA LYS A 69 10.05 -11.71 1.22
C LYS A 69 9.34 -10.43 0.79
N PRO A 70 8.00 -10.44 0.53
CA PRO A 70 7.24 -9.22 0.19
C PRO A 70 7.45 -8.08 1.18
N GLN A 71 7.64 -8.39 2.47
CA GLN A 71 7.97 -7.41 3.51
C GLN A 71 9.29 -6.66 3.23
N ARG A 72 10.22 -7.25 2.49
CA ARG A 72 11.46 -6.59 2.06
C ARG A 72 11.20 -5.50 1.02
N LEU A 73 10.14 -5.61 0.20
CA LEU A 73 9.76 -4.55 -0.74
C LEU A 73 9.38 -3.26 -0.01
N ILE A 74 8.65 -3.40 1.09
CA ILE A 74 8.31 -2.28 1.99
C ILE A 74 9.59 -1.68 2.58
N SER A 75 10.55 -2.55 2.98
CA SER A 75 11.83 -2.10 3.53
C SER A 75 12.77 -1.47 2.49
N LEU A 76 12.55 -1.70 1.21
CA LEU A 76 13.33 -1.11 0.11
C LEU A 76 12.79 0.26 -0.35
N ASN A 77 11.61 0.68 0.13
CA ASN A 77 11.09 2.02 -0.16
C ASN A 77 11.49 3.01 0.96
N PRO A 78 12.53 3.84 0.75
CA PRO A 78 13.01 4.76 1.79
C PRO A 78 11.96 5.74 2.27
N ARG A 79 11.00 6.12 1.40
CA ARG A 79 9.91 7.05 1.76
C ARG A 79 8.93 6.41 2.71
N LEU A 80 8.57 5.14 2.45
CA LEU A 80 7.67 4.38 3.32
C LEU A 80 8.31 4.09 4.68
N GLN A 81 9.61 3.73 4.70
CA GLN A 81 10.36 3.56 5.96
C GLN A 81 10.42 4.85 6.77
N ASN A 82 10.71 5.98 6.10
CA ASN A 82 10.77 7.26 6.77
C ASN A 82 9.37 7.72 7.25
N ALA A 83 8.30 7.41 6.50
CA ALA A 83 6.94 7.65 6.96
C ALA A 83 6.62 6.84 8.22
N LYS A 84 6.97 5.55 8.25
CA LYS A 84 6.79 4.69 9.41
C LYS A 84 7.55 5.22 10.64
N LYS A 85 8.80 5.66 10.48
CA LYS A 85 9.55 6.29 11.56
C LYS A 85 8.87 7.55 12.11
N LEU A 86 8.29 8.39 11.24
CA LEU A 86 7.55 9.59 11.66
C LEU A 86 6.33 9.22 12.51
N THR A 87 5.63 8.14 12.18
CA THR A 87 4.49 7.64 12.98
C THR A 87 4.94 7.04 14.31
N GLU A 88 5.98 6.21 14.31
CA GLU A 88 6.54 5.58 15.51
C GLU A 88 7.10 6.60 16.52
N ASN A 89 7.67 7.71 16.03
CA ASN A 89 8.21 8.79 16.84
C ASN A 89 7.16 9.82 17.27
N ASN A 90 5.87 9.62 16.97
CA ASN A 90 4.79 10.59 17.22
C ASN A 90 5.07 11.98 16.62
N GLU A 91 5.71 12.01 15.44
CA GLU A 91 6.06 13.23 14.73
C GLU A 91 4.95 13.73 13.78
N VAL A 92 3.79 13.09 13.81
CA VAL A 92 2.57 13.45 13.06
C VAL A 92 1.50 13.89 14.05
N GLN A 93 1.05 15.13 13.92
CA GLN A 93 -0.02 15.69 14.73
C GLN A 93 -1.23 16.00 13.85
N ILE A 94 -2.33 15.28 14.04
CA ILE A 94 -3.61 15.61 13.40
C ILE A 94 -4.15 16.90 14.03
N VAL A 95 -4.38 17.91 13.21
CA VAL A 95 -4.93 19.22 13.62
C VAL A 95 -6.43 19.24 13.42
N GLU A 96 -6.91 18.64 12.35
CA GLU A 96 -8.32 18.59 11.99
C GLU A 96 -8.61 17.31 11.22
N GLN A 97 -9.74 16.65 11.55
CA GLN A 97 -10.23 15.48 10.82
C GLN A 97 -11.77 15.56 10.74
N ARG A 98 -12.30 15.51 9.51
CA ARG A 98 -13.74 15.51 9.22
C ARG A 98 -14.03 14.61 8.03
N GLY A 99 -14.55 13.43 8.27
CA GLY A 99 -14.71 12.42 7.20
C GLY A 99 -13.40 12.18 6.47
N ASP A 100 -13.39 12.35 5.14
CA ASP A 100 -12.19 12.14 4.30
C ASP A 100 -11.21 13.32 4.31
N TYR A 101 -11.56 14.42 4.99
CA TYR A 101 -10.67 15.58 5.15
C TYR A 101 -9.80 15.42 6.39
N VAL A 102 -8.49 15.46 6.20
CA VAL A 102 -7.50 15.43 7.29
C VAL A 102 -6.47 16.53 7.09
N LYS A 103 -6.25 17.35 8.12
CA LYS A 103 -5.15 18.30 8.17
C LYS A 103 -4.19 17.91 9.29
N ALA A 104 -2.92 17.77 8.97
CA ALA A 104 -1.89 17.38 9.92
C ALA A 104 -0.65 18.24 9.83
N ASN A 105 0.03 18.40 10.95
CA ASN A 105 1.38 18.94 11.04
C ASN A 105 2.35 17.79 11.23
N VAL A 106 3.38 17.71 10.38
CA VAL A 106 4.37 16.62 10.39
C VAL A 106 5.76 17.21 10.50
N LYS A 107 6.54 16.74 11.46
CA LYS A 107 7.95 17.11 11.60
C LYS A 107 8.76 16.63 10.41
N GLY A 108 9.48 17.55 9.81
CA GLY A 108 10.45 17.27 8.75
C GLY A 108 11.87 17.20 9.28
N THR A 109 12.79 16.91 8.37
CA THR A 109 14.24 16.92 8.68
C THR A 109 14.70 18.33 9.06
N GLY A 110 15.50 18.45 10.12
CA GLY A 110 16.00 19.76 10.58
C GLY A 110 15.01 20.57 11.43
N GLY A 111 13.96 19.93 11.98
CA GLY A 111 13.02 20.58 12.90
C GLY A 111 11.94 21.43 12.21
N VAL A 112 11.89 21.46 10.89
CA VAL A 112 10.86 22.17 10.11
C VAL A 112 9.57 21.36 10.17
N THR A 113 8.45 22.05 10.45
CA THR A 113 7.12 21.43 10.42
C THR A 113 6.48 21.65 9.04
N HIS A 114 5.96 20.57 8.45
CA HIS A 114 5.23 20.60 7.19
C HIS A 114 3.75 20.38 7.43
N THR A 115 2.91 21.13 6.72
CA THR A 115 1.47 20.91 6.73
C THR A 115 1.08 19.93 5.63
N VAL A 116 0.30 18.92 5.99
CA VAL A 116 -0.30 17.93 5.09
C VAL A 116 -1.81 18.12 5.10
N ILE A 117 -2.41 18.07 3.92
CA ILE A 117 -3.87 18.10 3.73
C ILE A 117 -4.22 16.88 2.87
N LEU A 118 -5.13 16.06 3.39
CA LEU A 118 -5.80 14.99 2.64
C LEU A 118 -7.25 15.41 2.45
N ASP A 119 -7.80 15.23 1.26
CA ASP A 119 -9.20 15.54 0.92
C ASP A 119 -9.68 14.53 -0.12
N GLY A 120 -10.30 13.45 0.35
CA GLY A 120 -10.62 12.29 -0.47
C GLY A 120 -9.37 11.72 -1.14
N GLU A 121 -9.36 11.71 -2.48
CA GLU A 121 -8.20 11.23 -3.28
C GLU A 121 -7.06 12.25 -3.38
N LYS A 122 -7.30 13.51 -3.05
CA LYS A 122 -6.30 14.58 -3.16
C LYS A 122 -5.43 14.61 -1.91
N ALA A 123 -4.13 14.77 -2.14
CA ALA A 123 -3.16 14.92 -1.06
C ALA A 123 -2.17 16.01 -1.38
N GLN A 124 -1.91 16.90 -0.41
CA GLN A 124 -0.99 18.04 -0.55
C GLN A 124 -0.03 18.09 0.64
N CYS A 125 1.17 18.59 0.40
CA CYS A 125 2.19 18.80 1.43
C CYS A 125 3.05 20.02 1.13
N THR A 126 3.45 20.76 2.13
CA THR A 126 4.33 21.93 1.99
C THR A 126 5.82 21.59 1.89
N CYS A 127 6.21 20.31 1.85
CA CYS A 127 7.63 19.94 1.77
C CYS A 127 8.21 20.12 0.35
N ASN A 128 9.50 20.43 0.28
CA ASN A 128 10.21 20.64 -0.98
C ASN A 128 10.08 19.46 -1.96
N TRP A 129 10.07 18.23 -1.44
CA TRP A 129 9.92 17.06 -2.28
C TRP A 129 8.57 17.07 -3.01
N TYR A 130 7.47 17.36 -2.30
CA TYR A 130 6.13 17.46 -2.88
C TYR A 130 6.02 18.66 -3.83
N THR A 131 6.55 19.81 -3.45
CA THR A 131 6.52 21.04 -4.27
C THR A 131 7.21 20.81 -5.62
N ASN A 132 8.33 20.08 -5.64
CA ASN A 132 9.10 19.83 -6.85
C ASN A 132 8.56 18.68 -7.73
N HIS A 133 7.87 17.71 -7.14
CA HIS A 133 7.46 16.50 -7.86
C HIS A 133 5.95 16.29 -7.89
N GLN A 134 5.21 16.98 -7.02
CA GLN A 134 3.79 16.76 -6.80
C GLN A 134 3.46 15.25 -6.67
N THR A 135 2.58 14.71 -7.50
CA THR A 135 2.22 13.28 -7.51
C THR A 135 2.98 12.45 -8.55
N ASN A 136 3.78 13.08 -9.43
CA ASN A 136 4.45 12.39 -10.54
C ASN A 136 5.43 11.29 -10.12
N ARG A 137 6.01 11.41 -8.92
CA ARG A 137 6.93 10.41 -8.33
C ARG A 137 6.36 9.73 -7.09
N GLY A 138 5.03 9.70 -6.97
CA GLY A 138 4.31 9.16 -5.82
C GLY A 138 4.27 10.12 -4.63
N LEU A 139 3.74 9.65 -3.50
CA LEU A 139 3.52 10.46 -2.31
C LEU A 139 4.83 10.68 -1.52
N CYS A 140 4.96 11.84 -0.89
CA CYS A 140 6.09 12.11 0.01
C CYS A 140 5.90 11.39 1.37
N LYS A 141 6.99 11.26 2.14
CA LYS A 141 6.97 10.59 3.46
C LYS A 141 5.96 11.19 4.44
N HIS A 142 5.72 12.50 4.38
CA HIS A 142 4.80 13.19 5.28
C HIS A 142 3.34 12.84 4.97
N ILE A 143 2.96 12.81 3.68
CA ILE A 143 1.62 12.37 3.24
C ILE A 143 1.40 10.90 3.62
N LEU A 144 2.39 10.03 3.36
CA LEU A 144 2.31 8.62 3.72
C LEU A 144 2.13 8.44 5.23
N ALA A 145 2.89 9.17 6.07
CA ALA A 145 2.77 9.11 7.52
C ALA A 145 1.39 9.57 8.01
N THR A 146 0.86 10.66 7.43
CA THR A 146 -0.48 11.14 7.77
C THR A 146 -1.56 10.12 7.42
N LYS A 147 -1.48 9.50 6.23
CA LYS A 147 -2.41 8.43 5.84
C LYS A 147 -2.37 7.24 6.78
N MET A 148 -1.18 6.82 7.23
CA MET A 148 -1.02 5.70 8.17
C MET A 148 -1.73 5.97 9.51
N ILE A 149 -1.71 7.21 10.01
CA ILE A 149 -2.36 7.55 11.29
C ILE A 149 -3.86 7.75 11.09
N SER A 150 -4.29 8.41 10.02
CA SER A 150 -5.71 8.71 9.78
C SER A 150 -6.55 7.46 9.51
N GLN A 151 -5.97 6.37 9.04
CA GLN A 151 -6.65 5.09 8.80
C GLN A 151 -6.75 4.21 10.04
N ASN A 152 -5.97 4.50 11.09
CA ASN A 152 -5.97 3.73 12.33
C ASN A 152 -6.82 4.36 13.45
N ASN A 153 -7.47 5.50 13.18
CA ASN A 153 -8.43 6.17 14.04
C ASN A 153 -9.85 6.03 13.47
#